data_e3b25c80ed99152b4330f8f53fb24db4
#
_entry.id   e3b25c80ed99152b4330f8f53fb24db4
#
_cell.length_a   1.000
_cell.length_b   1.000
_cell.length_c   1.000
_cell.angle_alpha   90.00
_cell.angle_beta   90.00
_cell.angle_gamma   90.00
#
_symmetry.space_group_name_H-M   'P 1'
#
loop_
_entity.id
_entity.type
_entity.pdbx_description
1 polymer ?
#
loop_
_entity_poly.entity_id
_entity_poly.type
_entity_poly.pdbx_seq_one_letter_code
_entity_poly.pdbx_strand_id
1 'polypeptide(L)'
;GARYYTEIISEYLLEHYDLFDQIQKIKRGNYKIGSHNGTTPRETSNRKEERIALALAQKKVLNPLGEVIDYQVPLKSKQSDRAGKIDLMTFDESTGILRLIELKAPKSKETLLRCVLEIYTYYKTVDMNELLRSYGLDGKCKEVRICPLFFKGSTQNNEYNTLGNHGNLVGLMDKMSDDGVKVELLRFPFENIETVSPSTSYANGVTGCDTPCTPGAIIIIPTVKSPNAAPLDLEEVPDCDTGTPSIWEIEILDY
;
A
#
# COMPACT_ATOMS: atom_id res chain seq x y z
N GLY A 1 25.41 16.63 -16.93
CA GLY A 1 24.78 16.54 -15.63
C GLY A 1 24.89 15.11 -15.10
N ALA A 2 24.91 14.92 -13.79
CA ALA A 2 24.91 13.58 -13.21
C ALA A 2 23.57 12.89 -13.57
N ARG A 3 23.65 11.71 -14.20
CA ARG A 3 22.47 10.87 -14.42
C ARG A 3 22.09 10.21 -13.09
N TYR A 4 20.81 10.20 -12.77
CA TYR A 4 20.32 9.43 -11.63
C TYR A 4 20.54 7.93 -11.92
N TYR A 5 21.02 7.18 -10.94
CA TYR A 5 21.25 5.74 -11.14
C TYR A 5 19.95 4.97 -11.44
N THR A 6 18.82 5.47 -10.95
CA THR A 6 17.47 4.94 -11.28
C THR A 6 17.18 5.03 -12.77
N GLU A 7 17.61 6.13 -13.45
CA GLU A 7 17.46 6.28 -14.89
C GLU A 7 18.33 5.30 -15.67
N ILE A 8 19.56 5.06 -15.20
CA ILE A 8 20.46 4.09 -15.84
C ILE A 8 19.89 2.67 -15.73
N ILE A 9 19.35 2.32 -14.58
CA ILE A 9 18.72 1.00 -14.36
C ILE A 9 17.44 0.88 -15.21
N SER A 10 16.62 1.92 -15.25
CA SER A 10 15.38 1.92 -16.04
C SER A 10 15.68 1.80 -17.55
N GLU A 11 16.71 2.48 -18.05
CA GLU A 11 17.17 2.34 -19.44
C GLU A 11 17.56 0.90 -19.75
N TYR A 12 18.37 0.30 -18.90
CA TYR A 12 18.79 -1.10 -19.05
C TYR A 12 17.59 -2.05 -19.05
N LEU A 13 16.62 -1.84 -18.14
CA LEU A 13 15.43 -2.68 -18.07
C LEU A 13 14.49 -2.48 -19.28
N LEU A 14 14.45 -1.30 -19.86
CA LEU A 14 13.72 -1.06 -21.12
C LEU A 14 14.35 -1.80 -22.28
N GLU A 15 15.68 -1.76 -22.39
CA GLU A 15 16.43 -2.48 -23.45
C GLU A 15 16.34 -4.01 -23.30
N HIS A 16 16.14 -4.51 -22.09
CA HIS A 16 16.10 -5.94 -21.75
C HIS A 16 14.78 -6.32 -21.07
N TYR A 17 13.68 -5.76 -21.56
CA TYR A 17 12.35 -5.94 -20.93
C TYR A 17 11.90 -7.40 -20.88
N ASP A 18 12.34 -8.22 -21.83
CA ASP A 18 12.12 -9.66 -21.90
C ASP A 18 12.63 -10.43 -20.64
N LEU A 19 13.53 -9.85 -19.86
CA LEU A 19 13.96 -10.43 -18.57
C LEU A 19 12.77 -10.63 -17.60
N PHE A 20 11.76 -9.79 -17.69
CA PHE A 20 10.56 -9.96 -16.86
C PHE A 20 9.73 -11.19 -17.22
N ASP A 21 9.83 -11.69 -18.45
CA ASP A 21 9.14 -12.90 -18.87
C ASP A 21 9.78 -14.18 -18.33
N GLN A 22 11.02 -14.06 -17.82
CA GLN A 22 11.72 -15.16 -17.15
C GLN A 22 11.29 -15.35 -15.70
N ILE A 23 10.50 -14.42 -15.13
CA ILE A 23 9.95 -14.54 -13.79
C ILE A 23 8.94 -15.69 -13.75
N GLN A 24 9.25 -16.71 -12.97
CA GLN A 24 8.41 -17.89 -12.86
C GLN A 24 7.20 -17.62 -11.98
N LYS A 25 6.02 -17.97 -12.48
CA LYS A 25 4.80 -17.97 -11.67
C LYS A 25 4.86 -19.04 -10.59
N ILE A 26 4.52 -18.67 -9.38
CA ILE A 26 4.40 -19.59 -8.25
C ILE A 26 2.98 -20.16 -8.24
N LYS A 27 2.85 -21.46 -8.45
CA LYS A 27 1.56 -22.15 -8.35
C LYS A 27 1.14 -22.26 -6.90
N ARG A 28 0.05 -21.58 -6.56
CA ARG A 28 -0.57 -21.62 -5.25
C ARG A 28 -2.08 -21.84 -5.42
N GLY A 29 -2.63 -22.86 -4.75
CA GLY A 29 -4.04 -23.24 -4.94
C GLY A 29 -5.04 -22.34 -4.19
N ASN A 30 -4.59 -21.47 -3.29
CA ASN A 30 -5.43 -20.50 -2.60
C ASN A 30 -4.58 -19.39 -2.00
N TYR A 31 -4.88 -18.14 -2.33
CA TYR A 31 -4.19 -16.97 -1.79
C TYR A 31 -4.82 -16.44 -0.51
N LYS A 32 -6.11 -16.73 -0.29
CA LYS A 32 -6.81 -16.28 0.92
C LYS A 32 -6.32 -17.03 2.15
N ILE A 33 -5.89 -16.31 3.17
CA ILE A 33 -5.39 -16.90 4.40
C ILE A 33 -6.48 -16.82 5.48
N GLY A 34 -6.86 -17.99 6.02
CA GLY A 34 -7.87 -18.06 7.08
C GLY A 34 -7.45 -17.38 8.40
N SER A 35 -6.14 -17.19 8.63
CA SER A 35 -5.62 -16.55 9.86
C SER A 35 -5.84 -15.04 9.92
N HIS A 36 -6.23 -14.39 8.82
CA HIS A 36 -6.59 -12.96 8.81
C HIS A 36 -8.00 -12.69 9.37
N ASN A 37 -8.76 -13.73 9.70
CA ASN A 37 -10.07 -13.61 10.33
C ASN A 37 -9.93 -13.25 11.83
N GLY A 38 -9.43 -12.03 12.13
CA GLY A 38 -9.51 -11.44 13.46
C GLY A 38 -8.36 -11.72 14.43
N THR A 39 -7.27 -12.36 14.00
CA THR A 39 -6.07 -12.40 14.84
C THR A 39 -5.31 -11.09 14.71
N THR A 40 -5.30 -10.33 15.79
CA THR A 40 -4.42 -9.18 15.97
C THR A 40 -2.99 -9.58 15.66
N PRO A 41 -2.27 -8.88 14.76
CA PRO A 41 -0.84 -9.07 14.64
C PRO A 41 -0.21 -8.84 15.99
N ARG A 42 0.81 -9.60 16.33
CA ARG A 42 1.54 -9.39 17.55
C ARG A 42 1.99 -7.92 17.60
N GLU A 43 1.63 -7.22 18.65
CA GLU A 43 2.00 -5.82 18.93
C GLU A 43 3.51 -5.58 18.85
N THR A 44 4.29 -6.65 18.80
CA THR A 44 5.74 -6.70 18.76
C THR A 44 6.33 -6.72 17.34
N SER A 45 5.52 -6.61 16.27
CA SER A 45 6.12 -6.50 14.93
C SER A 45 6.86 -5.17 14.81
N ASN A 46 8.19 -5.24 14.68
CA ASN A 46 9.05 -4.08 14.40
C ASN A 46 8.89 -3.56 12.95
N ARG A 47 8.03 -4.20 12.16
CA ARG A 47 7.80 -3.88 10.75
C ARG A 47 6.71 -2.83 10.64
N LYS A 48 7.12 -1.58 10.42
CA LYS A 48 6.19 -0.45 10.29
C LYS A 48 5.16 -0.65 9.16
N GLU A 49 5.60 -1.15 8.02
CA GLU A 49 4.74 -1.41 6.85
C GLU A 49 3.63 -2.42 7.16
N GLU A 50 3.95 -3.52 7.85
CA GLU A 50 2.98 -4.53 8.25
C GLU A 50 1.91 -3.96 9.20
N ARG A 51 2.31 -3.07 10.13
CA ARG A 51 1.38 -2.38 11.04
C ARG A 51 0.47 -1.40 10.30
N ILE A 52 1.01 -0.67 9.32
CA ILE A 52 0.23 0.26 8.49
C ILE A 52 -0.75 -0.52 7.63
N ALA A 53 -0.29 -1.58 6.95
CA ALA A 53 -1.15 -2.42 6.12
C ALA A 53 -2.32 -3.00 6.93
N LEU A 54 -2.07 -3.47 8.16
CA LEU A 54 -3.13 -3.93 9.04
C LEU A 54 -4.14 -2.82 9.37
N ALA A 55 -3.65 -1.64 9.76
CA ALA A 55 -4.53 -0.54 10.13
C ALA A 55 -5.41 -0.10 8.94
N LEU A 56 -4.85 -0.09 7.72
CA LEU A 56 -5.62 0.13 6.50
C LEU A 56 -6.67 -0.96 6.28
N ALA A 57 -6.31 -2.24 6.52
CA ALA A 57 -7.25 -3.36 6.39
C ALA A 57 -8.40 -3.27 7.40
N GLN A 58 -8.16 -2.77 8.60
CA GLN A 58 -9.19 -2.56 9.62
C GLN A 58 -10.22 -1.48 9.21
N LYS A 59 -9.85 -0.55 8.33
CA LYS A 59 -10.77 0.47 7.78
C LYS A 59 -11.79 -0.09 6.80
N LYS A 60 -11.53 -1.27 6.23
CA LYS A 60 -12.34 -1.96 5.24
C LYS A 60 -12.52 -1.25 3.90
N VAL A 61 -12.68 0.07 3.89
CA VAL A 61 -12.83 0.88 2.68
C VAL A 61 -11.82 2.03 2.70
N LEU A 62 -11.12 2.20 1.60
CA LEU A 62 -10.14 3.27 1.38
C LEU A 62 -10.59 4.11 0.19
N ASN A 63 -10.94 5.37 0.42
CA ASN A 63 -11.25 6.29 -0.67
C ASN A 63 -9.96 6.82 -1.31
N PRO A 64 -9.85 6.83 -2.65
CA PRO A 64 -10.83 6.36 -3.65
C PRO A 64 -10.56 4.91 -4.14
N LEU A 65 -9.87 4.07 -3.38
CA LEU A 65 -9.33 2.77 -3.84
C LEU A 65 -10.32 1.62 -3.78
N GLY A 66 -11.44 1.77 -3.04
CA GLY A 66 -12.44 0.74 -2.86
C GLY A 66 -12.27 -0.09 -1.58
N GLU A 67 -12.85 -1.28 -1.55
CA GLU A 67 -12.82 -2.18 -0.40
C GLU A 67 -11.44 -2.84 -0.26
N VAL A 68 -10.91 -2.88 0.97
CA VAL A 68 -9.72 -3.68 1.29
C VAL A 68 -10.13 -5.14 1.40
N ILE A 69 -9.67 -5.95 0.46
CA ILE A 69 -10.03 -7.37 0.40
C ILE A 69 -9.07 -8.27 1.16
N ASP A 70 -7.79 -7.88 1.27
CA ASP A 70 -6.80 -8.58 2.11
C ASP A 70 -5.52 -7.74 2.29
N TYR A 71 -4.65 -8.19 3.22
CA TYR A 71 -3.35 -7.58 3.49
C TYR A 71 -2.30 -8.66 3.74
N GLN A 72 -1.01 -8.33 3.52
CA GLN A 72 0.12 -9.25 3.69
C GLN A 72 -0.09 -10.61 2.99
N VAL A 73 -0.61 -10.56 1.75
CA VAL A 73 -0.96 -11.74 0.97
C VAL A 73 0.30 -12.46 0.50
N PRO A 74 0.58 -13.68 0.98
CA PRO A 74 1.82 -14.37 0.65
C PRO A 74 1.79 -14.93 -0.78
N LEU A 75 2.87 -14.71 -1.51
CA LEU A 75 3.05 -15.27 -2.85
C LEU A 75 3.63 -16.68 -2.80
N LYS A 76 4.38 -17.01 -1.77
CA LYS A 76 5.01 -18.32 -1.60
C LYS A 76 4.00 -19.44 -1.37
N SER A 77 4.25 -20.60 -1.98
CA SER A 77 3.50 -21.83 -1.71
C SER A 77 4.15 -22.68 -0.62
N LYS A 78 5.48 -22.56 -0.44
CA LYS A 78 6.28 -23.29 0.55
C LYS A 78 7.13 -22.32 1.37
N GLN A 79 7.53 -22.73 2.56
CA GLN A 79 8.38 -21.91 3.44
C GLN A 79 9.77 -21.64 2.82
N SER A 80 10.26 -22.54 1.98
CA SER A 80 11.53 -22.41 1.25
C SER A 80 11.47 -21.38 0.10
N ASP A 81 10.28 -21.00 -0.37
CA ASP A 81 10.14 -20.04 -1.46
C ASP A 81 10.53 -18.65 -0.97
N ARG A 82 11.37 -17.97 -1.75
CA ARG A 82 11.84 -16.59 -1.45
C ARG A 82 10.89 -15.50 -1.95
N ALA A 83 9.67 -15.86 -2.31
CA ALA A 83 8.66 -14.89 -2.74
C ALA A 83 8.22 -14.00 -1.57
N GLY A 84 7.95 -12.74 -1.88
CA GLY A 84 7.46 -11.75 -0.94
C GLY A 84 5.97 -11.92 -0.59
N LYS A 85 5.39 -10.82 -0.17
CA LYS A 85 3.96 -10.69 0.12
C LYS A 85 3.47 -9.41 -0.53
N ILE A 86 2.24 -9.39 -1.03
CA ILE A 86 1.56 -8.15 -1.39
C ILE A 86 1.09 -7.51 -0.09
N ASP A 87 1.48 -6.26 0.16
CA ASP A 87 1.19 -5.61 1.43
C ASP A 87 -0.30 -5.35 1.66
N LEU A 88 -1.01 -4.92 0.61
CA LEU A 88 -2.43 -4.63 0.65
C LEU A 88 -3.08 -4.90 -0.70
N MET A 89 -4.33 -5.37 -0.69
CA MET A 89 -5.15 -5.49 -1.89
C MET A 89 -6.48 -4.78 -1.70
N THR A 90 -6.88 -3.96 -2.68
CA THR A 90 -8.20 -3.32 -2.71
C THR A 90 -8.93 -3.65 -3.99
N PHE A 91 -10.25 -3.70 -3.92
CA PHE A 91 -11.12 -3.89 -5.06
C PHE A 91 -12.21 -2.83 -5.09
N ASP A 92 -12.31 -2.14 -6.20
CA ASP A 92 -13.40 -1.20 -6.45
C ASP A 92 -14.46 -1.88 -7.32
N GLU A 93 -15.57 -2.25 -6.71
CA GLU A 93 -16.65 -2.97 -7.39
C GLU A 93 -17.33 -2.12 -8.48
N SER A 94 -17.32 -0.79 -8.33
CA SER A 94 -17.94 0.12 -9.29
C SER A 94 -17.21 0.16 -10.63
N THR A 95 -15.88 0.11 -10.59
CA THR A 95 -15.01 0.14 -11.77
C THR A 95 -14.52 -1.25 -12.19
N GLY A 96 -14.51 -2.21 -11.29
CA GLY A 96 -13.93 -3.53 -11.48
C GLY A 96 -12.39 -3.53 -11.39
N ILE A 97 -11.80 -2.57 -10.69
CA ILE A 97 -10.35 -2.43 -10.57
C ILE A 97 -9.85 -3.14 -9.31
N LEU A 98 -8.94 -4.10 -9.52
CA LEU A 98 -8.14 -4.71 -8.46
C LEU A 98 -6.79 -3.99 -8.36
N ARG A 99 -6.42 -3.52 -7.17
CA ARG A 99 -5.13 -2.92 -6.90
C ARG A 99 -4.27 -3.84 -6.04
N LEU A 100 -3.07 -4.13 -6.51
CA LEU A 100 -2.01 -4.77 -5.74
C LEU A 100 -1.09 -3.67 -5.25
N ILE A 101 -0.99 -3.50 -3.93
CA ILE A 101 -0.34 -2.33 -3.32
C ILE A 101 0.92 -2.77 -2.57
N GLU A 102 2.04 -2.12 -2.89
CA GLU A 102 3.30 -2.18 -2.15
C GLU A 102 3.44 -0.92 -1.31
N LEU A 103 3.48 -1.09 -0.01
CA LEU A 103 3.55 0.01 0.96
C LEU A 103 4.99 0.29 1.38
N LYS A 104 5.35 1.56 1.41
CA LYS A 104 6.62 1.99 1.99
C LYS A 104 6.39 2.80 3.26
N ALA A 105 7.16 2.48 4.30
CA ALA A 105 7.09 3.17 5.58
C ALA A 105 7.46 4.66 5.45
N PRO A 106 6.98 5.54 6.36
CA PRO A 106 7.44 6.91 6.44
C PRO A 106 8.96 6.99 6.51
N LYS A 107 9.54 7.92 5.77
CA LYS A 107 11.00 8.12 5.68
C LYS A 107 11.78 6.94 5.09
N SER A 108 11.12 6.04 4.36
CA SER A 108 11.80 5.04 3.55
C SER A 108 12.83 5.72 2.64
N LYS A 109 14.02 5.11 2.53
CA LYS A 109 15.11 5.57 1.66
C LYS A 109 15.16 4.82 0.34
N GLU A 110 14.23 3.90 0.13
CA GLU A 110 14.12 3.17 -1.12
C GLU A 110 13.70 4.12 -2.25
N THR A 111 14.07 3.79 -3.47
CA THR A 111 13.72 4.60 -4.64
C THR A 111 12.32 4.24 -5.14
N LEU A 112 11.71 5.15 -5.90
CA LEU A 112 10.43 4.88 -6.56
C LEU A 112 10.56 3.71 -7.53
N LEU A 113 11.65 3.65 -8.30
CA LEU A 113 11.96 2.51 -9.17
C LEU A 113 11.92 1.19 -8.41
N ARG A 114 12.55 1.11 -7.23
CA ARG A 114 12.53 -0.12 -6.43
C ARG A 114 11.11 -0.53 -6.05
N CYS A 115 10.28 0.41 -5.62
CA CYS A 115 8.88 0.12 -5.26
C CYS A 115 8.08 -0.40 -6.46
N VAL A 116 8.25 0.24 -7.63
CA VAL A 116 7.61 -0.22 -8.89
C VAL A 116 8.06 -1.62 -9.25
N LEU A 117 9.37 -1.89 -9.23
CA LEU A 117 9.91 -3.21 -9.58
C LEU A 117 9.48 -4.30 -8.59
N GLU A 118 9.37 -3.99 -7.31
CA GLU A 118 8.95 -4.95 -6.29
C GLU A 118 7.52 -5.41 -6.54
N ILE A 119 6.58 -4.49 -6.68
CA ILE A 119 5.18 -4.85 -6.92
C ILE A 119 4.96 -5.45 -8.33
N TYR A 120 5.72 -5.00 -9.33
CA TYR A 120 5.68 -5.61 -10.66
C TYR A 120 6.19 -7.06 -10.64
N THR A 121 7.27 -7.32 -9.91
CA THR A 121 7.77 -8.68 -9.71
C THR A 121 6.72 -9.56 -9.03
N TYR A 122 5.99 -9.04 -8.05
CA TYR A 122 4.88 -9.76 -7.40
C TYR A 122 3.75 -10.06 -8.39
N TYR A 123 3.36 -9.10 -9.21
CA TYR A 123 2.37 -9.30 -10.27
C TYR A 123 2.80 -10.39 -11.27
N LYS A 124 4.05 -10.40 -11.72
CA LYS A 124 4.57 -11.44 -12.65
C LYS A 124 4.67 -12.81 -11.97
N THR A 125 4.90 -12.84 -10.66
CA THR A 125 5.05 -14.08 -9.87
C THR A 125 3.70 -14.74 -9.55
N VAL A 126 2.63 -13.98 -9.36
CA VAL A 126 1.33 -14.48 -8.95
C VAL A 126 0.60 -15.18 -10.11
N ASP A 127 -0.08 -16.29 -9.81
CA ASP A 127 -1.11 -16.83 -10.71
C ASP A 127 -2.37 -15.99 -10.56
N MET A 128 -2.58 -15.02 -11.45
CA MET A 128 -3.65 -14.05 -11.36
C MET A 128 -5.04 -14.70 -11.42
N ASN A 129 -5.21 -15.74 -12.24
CA ASN A 129 -6.49 -16.45 -12.32
C ASN A 129 -6.84 -17.11 -10.98
N GLU A 130 -5.85 -17.73 -10.33
CA GLU A 130 -6.04 -18.34 -9.03
C GLU A 130 -6.22 -17.30 -7.91
N LEU A 131 -5.52 -16.15 -8.02
CA LEU A 131 -5.74 -15.04 -7.11
C LEU A 131 -7.18 -14.56 -7.17
N LEU A 132 -7.67 -14.23 -8.36
CA LEU A 132 -9.05 -13.75 -8.56
C LEU A 132 -10.08 -14.78 -8.06
N ARG A 133 -9.88 -16.05 -8.35
CA ARG A 133 -10.73 -17.14 -7.87
C ARG A 133 -10.73 -17.24 -6.34
N SER A 134 -9.57 -17.11 -5.71
CA SER A 134 -9.42 -17.19 -4.25
C SER A 134 -10.26 -16.13 -3.52
N TYR A 135 -10.48 -14.98 -4.14
CA TYR A 135 -11.25 -13.85 -3.58
C TYR A 135 -12.65 -13.70 -4.19
N GLY A 136 -13.07 -14.58 -5.08
CA GLY A 136 -14.40 -14.50 -5.72
C GLY A 136 -14.55 -13.31 -6.67
N LEU A 137 -13.45 -12.91 -7.29
CA LEU A 137 -13.37 -11.79 -8.24
C LEU A 137 -13.41 -12.23 -9.70
N ASP A 138 -13.53 -13.54 -9.96
CA ASP A 138 -13.70 -14.09 -11.31
C ASP A 138 -14.90 -13.43 -12.00
N GLY A 139 -14.69 -12.89 -13.20
CA GLY A 139 -15.71 -12.19 -13.97
C GLY A 139 -16.08 -10.79 -13.45
N LYS A 140 -15.63 -10.39 -12.26
CA LYS A 140 -15.85 -9.06 -11.69
C LYS A 140 -14.67 -8.13 -11.97
N CYS A 141 -13.44 -8.64 -11.84
CA CYS A 141 -12.23 -7.88 -12.09
C CYS A 141 -12.07 -7.63 -13.59
N LYS A 142 -12.01 -6.37 -13.98
CA LYS A 142 -11.83 -5.89 -15.36
C LYS A 142 -10.40 -5.43 -15.62
N GLU A 143 -9.75 -4.91 -14.59
CA GLU A 143 -8.41 -4.33 -14.68
C GLU A 143 -7.64 -4.62 -13.40
N VAL A 144 -6.36 -4.94 -13.54
CA VAL A 144 -5.42 -5.06 -12.43
C VAL A 144 -4.44 -3.90 -12.50
N ARG A 145 -4.23 -3.23 -11.37
CA ARG A 145 -3.21 -2.18 -11.21
C ARG A 145 -2.20 -2.58 -10.15
N ILE A 146 -0.95 -2.21 -10.39
CA ILE A 146 0.12 -2.31 -9.41
C ILE A 146 0.41 -0.92 -8.84
N CYS A 147 0.43 -0.82 -7.52
CA CYS A 147 0.36 0.47 -6.86
C CYS A 147 1.45 0.62 -5.79
N PRO A 148 2.57 1.29 -6.09
CA PRO A 148 3.44 1.82 -5.05
C PRO A 148 2.69 2.85 -4.18
N LEU A 149 2.65 2.64 -2.86
CA LEU A 149 2.03 3.56 -1.90
C LEU A 149 3.10 4.10 -0.94
N PHE A 150 3.30 5.39 -0.94
CA PHE A 150 4.36 6.06 -0.19
C PHE A 150 3.84 7.34 0.51
N PHE A 151 4.67 7.93 1.33
CA PHE A 151 4.34 9.12 2.11
C PHE A 151 4.87 10.39 1.46
N LYS A 152 4.15 11.50 1.61
CA LYS A 152 4.66 12.84 1.32
C LYS A 152 6.00 13.05 2.04
N GLY A 153 6.98 13.69 1.39
CA GLY A 153 8.30 13.93 1.95
C GLY A 153 9.25 12.71 2.00
N SER A 154 8.81 11.53 1.55
CA SER A 154 9.67 10.35 1.40
C SER A 154 10.61 10.48 0.18
N THR A 155 11.58 9.56 0.06
CA THR A 155 12.43 9.49 -1.14
C THR A 155 11.60 9.28 -2.40
N GLN A 156 10.61 8.39 -2.35
CA GLN A 156 9.71 8.10 -3.47
C GLN A 156 8.92 9.35 -3.89
N ASN A 157 8.42 10.13 -2.91
CA ASN A 157 7.72 11.39 -3.21
C ASN A 157 8.64 12.42 -3.85
N ASN A 158 9.91 12.50 -3.41
CA ASN A 158 10.87 13.42 -4.00
C ASN A 158 11.20 13.05 -5.44
N GLU A 159 11.36 11.76 -5.73
CA GLU A 159 11.55 11.26 -7.11
C GLU A 159 10.29 11.48 -7.96
N TYR A 160 9.08 11.25 -7.41
CA TYR A 160 7.84 11.58 -8.08
C TYR A 160 7.76 13.07 -8.47
N ASN A 161 8.10 13.98 -7.55
CA ASN A 161 8.08 15.42 -7.83
C ASN A 161 9.07 15.84 -8.93
N THR A 162 10.01 14.99 -9.28
CA THR A 162 11.01 15.23 -10.31
C THR A 162 10.89 14.26 -11.50
N LEU A 163 9.76 13.56 -11.65
CA LEU A 163 9.55 12.54 -12.70
C LEU A 163 9.79 13.07 -14.11
N GLY A 164 9.54 14.36 -14.38
CA GLY A 164 9.90 14.98 -15.64
C GLY A 164 11.38 14.89 -16.02
N ASN A 165 12.25 14.60 -15.04
CA ASN A 165 13.69 14.35 -15.24
C ASN A 165 14.03 12.85 -15.30
N HIS A 166 13.02 11.97 -15.21
CA HIS A 166 13.14 10.52 -15.10
C HIS A 166 12.42 9.81 -16.26
N GLY A 167 12.74 10.23 -17.51
CA GLY A 167 12.07 9.74 -18.71
C GLY A 167 12.15 8.23 -18.90
N ASN A 168 13.26 7.59 -18.51
CA ASN A 168 13.39 6.13 -18.60
C ASN A 168 12.53 5.41 -17.56
N LEU A 169 12.40 5.95 -16.36
CA LEU A 169 11.49 5.38 -15.35
C LEU A 169 10.03 5.49 -15.80
N VAL A 170 9.64 6.65 -16.33
CA VAL A 170 8.29 6.83 -16.91
C VAL A 170 8.08 5.85 -18.06
N GLY A 171 9.01 5.79 -19.01
CA GLY A 171 8.94 4.85 -20.15
C GLY A 171 8.86 3.37 -19.69
N LEU A 172 9.53 3.01 -18.58
CA LEU A 172 9.42 1.67 -18.03
C LEU A 172 8.02 1.39 -17.45
N MET A 173 7.42 2.34 -16.75
CA MET A 173 6.05 2.23 -16.22
C MET A 173 5.02 2.17 -17.36
N ASP A 174 5.22 2.97 -18.42
CA ASP A 174 4.37 2.91 -19.63
C ASP A 174 4.49 1.55 -20.31
N LYS A 175 5.71 1.02 -20.42
CA LYS A 175 5.94 -0.31 -20.99
C LYS A 175 5.27 -1.43 -20.21
N MET A 176 5.22 -1.32 -18.85
CA MET A 176 4.46 -2.25 -18.01
C MET A 176 2.96 -2.15 -18.28
N SER A 177 2.46 -0.93 -18.53
CA SER A 177 1.05 -0.70 -18.87
C SER A 177 0.69 -1.30 -20.23
N ASP A 178 1.57 -1.18 -21.21
CA ASP A 178 1.42 -1.83 -22.52
C ASP A 178 1.45 -3.37 -22.42
N ASP A 179 2.20 -3.90 -21.44
CA ASP A 179 2.27 -5.34 -21.14
C ASP A 179 1.08 -5.84 -20.29
N GLY A 180 0.06 -5.00 -20.11
CA GLY A 180 -1.24 -5.38 -19.54
C GLY A 180 -1.43 -5.11 -18.05
N VAL A 181 -0.51 -4.42 -17.38
CA VAL A 181 -0.71 -4.00 -15.99
C VAL A 181 -0.36 -2.54 -15.78
N LYS A 182 -1.36 -1.73 -15.50
CA LYS A 182 -1.18 -0.30 -15.25
C LYS A 182 -0.45 -0.07 -13.92
N VAL A 183 0.58 0.77 -13.96
CA VAL A 183 1.18 1.34 -12.75
C VAL A 183 0.32 2.52 -12.30
N GLU A 184 -0.02 2.59 -11.02
CA GLU A 184 -0.78 3.69 -10.42
C GLU A 184 -0.06 4.13 -9.14
N LEU A 185 0.47 5.35 -9.14
CA LEU A 185 1.22 5.85 -7.99
C LEU A 185 0.28 6.39 -6.94
N LEU A 186 0.44 5.93 -5.70
CA LEU A 186 -0.40 6.30 -4.57
C LEU A 186 0.43 7.02 -3.50
N ARG A 187 -0.17 8.04 -2.86
CA ARG A 187 0.49 8.82 -1.84
C ARG A 187 -0.40 9.11 -0.65
N PHE A 188 0.14 8.97 0.55
CA PHE A 188 -0.43 9.62 1.73
C PHE A 188 -0.09 11.11 1.72
N PRO A 189 -1.07 12.02 1.96
CA PRO A 189 -0.85 13.48 1.91
C PRO A 189 -0.02 14.01 3.08
N PHE A 190 0.44 13.16 3.99
CA PHE A 190 1.21 13.49 5.19
C PHE A 190 2.58 12.79 5.23
N GLU A 191 3.52 13.36 5.99
CA GLU A 191 4.92 12.90 6.00
C GLU A 191 5.17 11.74 6.96
N ASN A 192 4.38 11.62 8.01
CA ASN A 192 4.58 10.64 9.05
C ASN A 192 3.27 10.22 9.70
N ILE A 193 3.29 9.06 10.32
CA ILE A 193 2.18 8.53 11.11
C ILE A 193 2.71 7.94 12.40
N GLU A 194 1.93 8.05 13.46
CA GLU A 194 2.12 7.29 14.68
C GLU A 194 1.06 6.20 14.76
N THR A 195 1.48 5.00 15.06
CA THR A 195 0.57 3.90 15.33
C THR A 195 0.43 3.78 16.83
N VAL A 196 -0.73 4.14 17.35
CA VAL A 196 -1.05 4.03 18.77
C VAL A 196 -1.93 2.81 18.97
N SER A 197 -1.47 1.86 19.80
CA SER A 197 -2.35 0.84 20.34
C SER A 197 -3.18 1.51 21.43
N PRO A 198 -4.52 1.41 21.43
CA PRO A 198 -5.31 1.92 22.54
C PRO A 198 -4.83 1.23 23.83
N SER A 199 -4.12 1.95 24.67
CA SER A 199 -3.85 1.48 26.00
C SER A 199 -5.19 1.47 26.76
N THR A 200 -5.40 0.48 27.63
CA THR A 200 -6.59 0.35 28.47
C THR A 200 -6.86 1.58 29.35
N SER A 201 -5.95 2.52 29.40
CA SER A 201 -6.09 3.80 30.12
C SER A 201 -6.95 4.85 29.39
N TYR A 202 -7.18 4.72 28.06
CA TYR A 202 -8.10 5.62 27.36
C TYR A 202 -9.57 5.26 27.52
N ALA A 203 -9.87 4.06 28.03
CA ALA A 203 -11.25 3.61 28.24
C ALA A 203 -11.99 4.34 29.38
N ASN A 204 -11.29 5.10 30.22
CA ASN A 204 -11.87 5.69 31.42
C ASN A 204 -11.97 7.24 31.41
N GLY A 205 -11.69 7.90 30.28
CA GLY A 205 -11.62 9.37 30.25
C GLY A 205 -12.41 10.08 29.17
N VAL A 206 -12.91 9.39 28.16
CA VAL A 206 -13.70 10.03 27.08
C VAL A 206 -15.15 9.57 27.21
N THR A 207 -15.93 10.35 27.95
CA THR A 207 -17.40 10.24 28.00
C THR A 207 -17.96 10.82 26.72
N GLY A 208 -18.31 9.97 25.75
CA GLY A 208 -18.96 10.44 24.53
C GLY A 208 -18.96 9.48 23.35
N CYS A 209 -18.27 8.35 23.41
CA CYS A 209 -18.31 7.34 22.36
C CYS A 209 -18.97 6.07 22.90
N ASP A 210 -20.26 5.88 22.56
CA ASP A 210 -21.04 4.69 22.95
C ASP A 210 -20.68 3.41 22.21
N THR A 211 -19.66 3.44 21.35
CA THR A 211 -19.13 2.26 20.67
C THR A 211 -17.86 1.79 21.35
N PRO A 212 -17.85 0.57 21.92
CA PRO A 212 -16.67 0.00 22.54
C PRO A 212 -15.56 -0.11 21.47
N CYS A 213 -14.43 0.57 21.68
CA CYS A 213 -13.24 0.38 20.85
C CYS A 213 -12.88 -1.10 20.86
N THR A 214 -12.87 -1.72 19.68
CA THR A 214 -12.51 -3.13 19.54
C THR A 214 -11.10 -3.32 20.09
N PRO A 215 -10.87 -4.23 21.05
CA PRO A 215 -9.53 -4.51 21.56
C PRO A 215 -8.60 -4.88 20.40
N GLY A 216 -7.46 -4.20 20.27
CA GLY A 216 -6.50 -4.42 19.21
C GLY A 216 -6.65 -3.51 17.98
N ALA A 217 -7.52 -2.52 18.00
CA ALA A 217 -7.54 -1.49 16.96
C ALA A 217 -6.23 -0.70 16.97
N ILE A 218 -5.60 -0.52 15.80
CA ILE A 218 -4.44 0.36 15.65
C ILE A 218 -4.96 1.71 15.14
N ILE A 219 -4.74 2.75 15.94
CA ILE A 219 -5.07 4.12 15.54
C ILE A 219 -3.83 4.71 14.86
N ILE A 220 -3.98 5.21 13.65
CA ILE A 220 -2.93 5.96 12.96
C ILE A 220 -3.25 7.43 13.09
N ILE A 221 -2.32 8.19 13.68
CA ILE A 221 -2.43 9.64 13.83
C ILE A 221 -1.43 10.28 12.87
N PRO A 222 -1.85 11.14 11.95
CA PRO A 222 -0.94 11.94 11.14
C PRO A 222 -0.14 12.88 12.03
N THR A 223 1.19 12.85 11.92
CA THR A 223 2.03 13.86 12.58
C THR A 223 2.44 14.90 11.57
N VAL A 224 1.87 16.09 11.69
CA VAL A 224 2.30 17.27 10.92
C VAL A 224 3.42 17.94 11.71
N LYS A 225 4.63 18.00 11.16
CA LYS A 225 5.66 18.87 11.69
C LYS A 225 5.33 20.32 11.30
N SER A 226 4.57 21.01 12.11
CA SER A 226 4.59 22.46 12.10
C SER A 226 5.65 22.94 13.07
N PRO A 227 6.64 23.74 12.65
CA PRO A 227 7.65 24.29 13.56
C PRO A 227 7.08 25.21 14.65
N ASN A 228 5.79 25.59 14.55
CA ASN A 228 5.09 26.50 15.46
C ASN A 228 3.72 25.97 15.91
N ALA A 229 3.41 24.70 15.78
CA ALA A 229 2.18 24.15 16.30
C ALA A 229 2.33 23.98 17.81
N ALA A 230 1.46 24.66 18.57
CA ALA A 230 1.17 24.29 19.94
C ALA A 230 0.82 22.79 20.01
N PRO A 231 1.06 22.09 21.12
CA PRO A 231 0.62 20.71 21.29
C PRO A 231 -0.85 20.63 20.90
N LEU A 232 -1.17 19.69 19.99
CA LEU A 232 -2.57 19.39 19.67
C LEU A 232 -3.26 19.04 21.00
N ASP A 233 -4.20 19.89 21.39
CA ASP A 233 -5.08 19.60 22.53
C ASP A 233 -5.89 18.36 22.12
N LEU A 234 -5.67 17.26 22.82
CA LEU A 234 -6.31 15.97 22.56
C LEU A 234 -7.82 15.98 22.86
N GLU A 235 -8.39 17.14 23.18
CA GLU A 235 -9.83 17.31 23.41
C GLU A 235 -10.66 17.38 22.10
N GLU A 236 -10.03 17.56 20.94
CA GLU A 236 -10.70 17.50 19.63
C GLU A 236 -10.35 16.19 18.90
N VAL A 237 -10.74 15.04 19.44
CA VAL A 237 -10.95 13.85 18.61
C VAL A 237 -12.27 14.07 17.86
N PRO A 238 -12.25 14.28 16.53
CA PRO A 238 -13.47 14.58 15.81
C PRO A 238 -14.48 13.46 15.97
N ASP A 239 -15.67 13.82 16.34
CA ASP A 239 -16.86 12.99 16.38
C ASP A 239 -17.04 12.27 15.03
N CYS A 240 -17.35 11.00 15.04
CA CYS A 240 -17.45 10.14 13.86
C CYS A 240 -18.56 10.55 12.87
N ASP A 241 -19.32 11.61 13.15
CA ASP A 241 -20.46 12.07 12.32
C ASP A 241 -20.32 13.49 11.73
N THR A 242 -19.28 14.22 12.04
CA THR A 242 -19.10 15.58 11.50
C THR A 242 -18.03 15.56 10.40
N GLY A 243 -18.41 15.53 9.15
CA GLY A 243 -17.73 15.82 7.88
C GLY A 243 -16.27 16.34 7.85
N THR A 244 -15.46 15.99 8.83
CA THR A 244 -14.00 16.21 8.81
C THR A 244 -13.37 15.29 7.78
N PRO A 245 -12.43 15.79 6.96
CA PRO A 245 -11.76 14.98 5.95
C PRO A 245 -11.20 13.72 6.62
N SER A 246 -11.56 12.57 6.08
CA SER A 246 -11.09 11.30 6.63
C SER A 246 -9.56 11.31 6.54
N ILE A 247 -8.89 11.07 7.65
CA ILE A 247 -7.42 11.03 7.82
C ILE A 247 -6.77 10.00 6.87
N TRP A 248 -7.57 9.30 6.08
CA TRP A 248 -7.23 8.17 5.24
C TRP A 248 -7.36 8.48 3.74
N GLU A 249 -7.42 9.74 3.37
CA GLU A 249 -7.39 10.10 1.95
C GLU A 249 -6.05 9.67 1.35
N ILE A 250 -6.13 8.79 0.37
CA ILE A 250 -4.99 8.39 -0.44
C ILE A 250 -5.13 9.10 -1.77
N GLU A 251 -4.09 9.84 -2.14
CA GLU A 251 -4.05 10.54 -3.41
C GLU A 251 -3.60 9.56 -4.52
N ILE A 252 -4.32 9.57 -5.64
CA ILE A 252 -3.87 8.96 -6.89
C ILE A 252 -3.09 10.03 -7.65
N LEU A 253 -1.87 9.72 -8.06
CA LEU A 253 -0.96 10.66 -8.69
C LEU A 253 -0.88 10.40 -10.18
N ASP A 254 -0.98 11.47 -10.97
CA ASP A 254 -0.72 11.45 -12.41
C ASP A 254 0.79 11.55 -12.68
N TYR A 255 1.29 10.86 -13.73
CA TYR A 255 2.68 10.93 -14.18
C TYR A 255 2.81 10.92 -15.70
#